data_984ee8c69fa1e5bc50de9f81d3764434
#
_entry.id   984ee8c69fa1e5bc50de9f81d3764434
#
_cell.length_a   1.000
_cell.length_b   1.000
_cell.length_c   1.000
_cell.angle_alpha   90.00
_cell.angle_beta   90.00
_cell.angle_gamma   90.00
#
_symmetry.space_group_name_H-M   'P 1'
#
loop_
_entity.id
_entity.type
_entity.pdbx_description
1 polymer ?
#
loop_
_entity_poly.entity_id
_entity_poly.type
_entity_poly.pdbx_seq_one_letter_code
_entity_poly.pdbx_strand_id
1 'polypeptide(L)'
;VDLGGKLVCPPFCDTHLHLDYVFTARKPGAVNESGTLFEGIQRWSETKSDLTVDEIKQRAKIGIKKEMLHGVQFIRSHADVTDPKLTSLKALLELKEELKDAVTIQIVSFPQEGMYSYEGPHGESGADLVEEGLKMGADCVGGIPHFEQCREFGEHSMHTVVDLASKYDKLIDVHCDETDDPNSRYVELLSALAYKAGIGSKVTASHTCSLGSADNAYFFHLTKLLKAAHINFACAPTENLYLQGRQDTFPK
;
A
#
# COMPACT_ATOMS: atom_id res chain seq x y z
N VAL A 1 -15.35 -17.56 31.08
CA VAL A 1 -15.23 -16.19 31.61
C VAL A 1 -16.61 -15.56 31.59
N ASP A 2 -17.10 -15.07 32.75
CA ASP A 2 -18.33 -14.29 32.80
C ASP A 2 -18.03 -12.85 32.38
N LEU A 3 -18.69 -12.37 31.35
CA LEU A 3 -18.49 -11.05 30.76
C LEU A 3 -19.55 -10.03 31.22
N GLY A 4 -20.41 -10.43 32.16
CA GLY A 4 -21.46 -9.55 32.71
C GLY A 4 -22.43 -9.03 31.63
N GLY A 5 -22.78 -9.85 30.65
CA GLY A 5 -23.68 -9.50 29.55
C GLY A 5 -23.05 -8.63 28.41
N LYS A 6 -21.74 -8.42 28.45
CA LYS A 6 -21.04 -7.68 27.35
C LYS A 6 -20.87 -8.52 26.09
N LEU A 7 -20.95 -7.87 24.94
CA LEU A 7 -20.65 -8.49 23.65
C LEU A 7 -19.15 -8.74 23.52
N VAL A 8 -18.78 -9.91 22.99
CA VAL A 8 -17.42 -10.25 22.56
C VAL A 8 -17.43 -10.47 21.07
N CYS A 9 -16.49 -9.85 20.40
CA CYS A 9 -16.25 -10.06 18.98
C CYS A 9 -14.75 -10.27 18.73
N PRO A 10 -14.35 -10.84 17.58
CA PRO A 10 -12.96 -10.80 17.16
C PRO A 10 -12.45 -9.37 17.06
N PRO A 11 -11.14 -9.14 17.22
CA PRO A 11 -10.55 -7.81 17.02
C PRO A 11 -10.69 -7.36 15.55
N PHE A 12 -10.63 -6.05 15.35
CA PHE A 12 -10.61 -5.47 14.02
C PHE A 12 -9.26 -5.64 13.35
N CYS A 13 -9.27 -5.59 12.01
CA CYS A 13 -8.09 -5.52 11.15
C CYS A 13 -8.07 -4.18 10.43
N ASP A 14 -6.96 -3.47 10.48
CA ASP A 14 -6.64 -2.41 9.54
C ASP A 14 -5.78 -3.01 8.43
N THR A 15 -6.35 -3.11 7.24
CA THR A 15 -5.72 -3.80 6.11
C THR A 15 -4.88 -2.87 5.24
N HIS A 16 -4.88 -1.55 5.50
CA HIS A 16 -4.15 -0.59 4.71
C HIS A 16 -3.76 0.65 5.51
N LEU A 17 -2.51 0.75 5.89
CA LEU A 17 -1.98 1.85 6.70
C LEU A 17 -0.53 2.15 6.28
N HIS A 18 -0.09 3.40 6.47
CA HIS A 18 1.29 3.85 6.30
C HIS A 18 1.85 4.36 7.63
N LEU A 19 2.34 3.45 8.47
CA LEU A 19 2.88 3.79 9.78
C LEU A 19 4.14 4.65 9.73
N ASP A 20 4.89 4.59 8.64
CA ASP A 20 6.05 5.46 8.39
C ASP A 20 5.65 6.91 8.10
N TYR A 21 4.44 7.14 7.55
CA TYR A 21 3.94 8.49 7.20
C TYR A 21 3.19 9.17 8.34
N VAL A 22 2.66 8.41 9.31
CA VAL A 22 1.77 8.96 10.33
C VAL A 22 2.35 10.20 10.98
N PHE A 23 1.52 11.25 11.10
CA PHE A 23 1.84 12.55 11.72
C PHE A 23 2.94 13.38 11.03
N THR A 24 3.39 13.04 9.83
CA THR A 24 4.38 13.85 9.09
C THR A 24 3.79 15.18 8.61
N ALA A 25 2.51 15.24 8.26
CA ALA A 25 1.84 16.48 7.84
C ALA A 25 1.87 17.62 8.89
N ARG A 26 2.32 17.34 10.12
CA ARG A 26 2.53 18.36 11.15
C ARG A 26 3.88 19.06 11.04
N LYS A 27 4.78 18.57 10.20
CA LYS A 27 6.07 19.21 9.94
C LYS A 27 5.86 20.46 9.07
N PRO A 28 6.65 21.53 9.29
CA PRO A 28 6.63 22.70 8.40
C PRO A 28 6.90 22.28 6.95
N GLY A 29 6.09 22.78 6.01
CA GLY A 29 6.21 22.48 4.58
C GLY A 29 5.68 21.11 4.14
N ALA A 30 5.19 20.25 5.05
CA ALA A 30 4.68 18.92 4.72
C ALA A 30 3.15 18.87 4.48
N VAL A 31 2.49 20.02 4.42
CA VAL A 31 1.04 20.11 4.20
C VAL A 31 0.73 19.86 2.72
N ASN A 32 -0.22 18.98 2.47
CA ASN A 32 -0.82 18.79 1.13
C ASN A 32 -1.90 19.85 0.92
N GLU A 33 -1.58 20.93 0.21
CA GLU A 33 -2.47 22.09 0.03
C GLU A 33 -3.55 21.85 -1.03
N SER A 34 -3.22 21.16 -2.12
CA SER A 34 -4.17 20.83 -3.19
C SER A 34 -5.14 19.70 -2.83
N GLY A 35 -4.76 18.88 -1.83
CA GLY A 35 -5.48 17.67 -1.47
C GLY A 35 -5.37 16.55 -2.50
N THR A 36 -4.46 16.64 -3.47
CA THR A 36 -4.26 15.60 -4.48
C THR A 36 -3.29 14.51 -3.99
N LEU A 37 -3.44 13.29 -4.50
CA LEU A 37 -2.52 12.19 -4.23
C LEU A 37 -1.08 12.56 -4.62
N PHE A 38 -0.88 13.14 -5.80
CA PHE A 38 0.46 13.47 -6.32
C PHE A 38 1.21 14.47 -5.45
N GLU A 39 0.52 15.50 -4.94
CA GLU A 39 1.13 16.41 -3.98
C GLU A 39 1.46 15.70 -2.66
N GLY A 40 0.58 14.82 -2.19
CA GLY A 40 0.84 14.00 -1.00
C GLY A 40 2.11 13.18 -1.12
N ILE A 41 2.32 12.51 -2.24
CA ILE A 41 3.53 11.74 -2.55
C ILE A 41 4.76 12.65 -2.60
N GLN A 42 4.64 13.82 -3.25
CA GLN A 42 5.74 14.79 -3.32
C GLN A 42 6.14 15.28 -1.92
N ARG A 43 5.18 15.64 -1.07
CA ARG A 43 5.48 16.08 0.32
C ARG A 43 6.15 14.99 1.14
N TRP A 44 5.77 13.74 0.92
CA TRP A 44 6.44 12.62 1.54
C TRP A 44 7.89 12.48 1.03
N SER A 45 8.10 12.50 -0.28
CA SER A 45 9.43 12.41 -0.90
C SER A 45 10.38 13.49 -0.36
N GLU A 46 9.90 14.73 -0.21
CA GLU A 46 10.65 15.85 0.37
C GLU A 46 10.97 15.65 1.86
N THR A 47 10.15 14.91 2.58
CA THR A 47 10.25 14.73 4.05
C THR A 47 11.09 13.53 4.44
N LYS A 48 11.02 12.43 3.68
CA LYS A 48 11.58 11.13 4.09
C LYS A 48 13.10 11.09 4.22
N SER A 49 13.82 11.91 3.45
CA SER A 49 15.28 11.94 3.44
C SER A 49 15.91 12.27 4.80
N ASP A 50 15.21 13.04 5.64
CA ASP A 50 15.66 13.52 6.93
C ASP A 50 15.17 12.66 8.10
N LEU A 51 14.37 11.62 7.82
CA LEU A 51 13.82 10.76 8.85
C LEU A 51 14.85 9.76 9.39
N THR A 52 14.77 9.51 10.69
CA THR A 52 15.52 8.46 11.36
C THR A 52 14.61 7.29 11.74
N VAL A 53 15.19 6.10 11.90
CA VAL A 53 14.48 4.91 12.40
C VAL A 53 13.75 5.21 13.71
N ASP A 54 14.40 5.86 14.66
CA ASP A 54 13.81 6.19 15.96
C ASP A 54 12.62 7.14 15.85
N GLU A 55 12.71 8.17 15.00
CA GLU A 55 11.62 9.11 14.78
C GLU A 55 10.40 8.45 14.18
N ILE A 56 10.59 7.59 13.16
CA ILE A 56 9.51 6.80 12.56
C ILE A 56 8.88 5.89 13.62
N LYS A 57 9.69 5.16 14.39
CA LYS A 57 9.19 4.28 15.46
C LYS A 57 8.36 5.03 16.50
N GLN A 58 8.80 6.22 16.93
CA GLN A 58 8.08 7.04 17.90
C GLN A 58 6.69 7.44 17.37
N ARG A 59 6.60 7.92 16.12
CA ARG A 59 5.33 8.31 15.49
C ARG A 59 4.43 7.10 15.26
N ALA A 60 4.98 6.02 14.73
CA ALA A 60 4.27 4.78 14.47
C ALA A 60 3.67 4.17 15.75
N LYS A 61 4.40 4.17 16.88
CA LYS A 61 3.87 3.71 18.17
C LYS A 61 2.64 4.50 18.64
N ILE A 62 2.59 5.80 18.34
CA ILE A 62 1.40 6.62 18.64
C ILE A 62 0.22 6.20 17.75
N GLY A 63 0.47 5.97 16.45
CA GLY A 63 -0.54 5.46 15.52
C GLY A 63 -1.07 4.10 15.96
N ILE A 64 -0.19 3.13 16.15
CA ILE A 64 -0.55 1.77 16.60
C ILE A 64 -1.36 1.79 17.90
N LYS A 65 -0.95 2.62 18.88
CA LYS A 65 -1.71 2.76 20.12
C LYS A 65 -3.14 3.27 19.88
N LYS A 66 -3.32 4.20 18.93
CA LYS A 66 -4.66 4.67 18.56
C LYS A 66 -5.49 3.56 17.93
N GLU A 67 -4.92 2.79 17.01
CA GLU A 67 -5.57 1.62 16.41
C GLU A 67 -6.03 0.63 17.49
N MET A 68 -5.13 0.25 18.40
CA MET A 68 -5.44 -0.67 19.50
C MET A 68 -6.54 -0.15 20.42
N LEU A 69 -6.60 1.16 20.68
CA LEU A 69 -7.66 1.77 21.49
C LEU A 69 -9.04 1.67 20.81
N HIS A 70 -9.09 1.49 19.51
CA HIS A 70 -10.31 1.25 18.74
C HIS A 70 -10.58 -0.23 18.44
N GLY A 71 -9.80 -1.13 19.07
CA GLY A 71 -10.01 -2.58 18.98
C GLY A 71 -9.30 -3.26 17.80
N VAL A 72 -8.41 -2.57 17.09
CA VAL A 72 -7.58 -3.15 16.05
C VAL A 72 -6.40 -3.92 16.67
N GLN A 73 -6.20 -5.18 16.25
CA GLN A 73 -5.06 -6.00 16.68
C GLN A 73 -4.29 -6.60 15.49
N PHE A 74 -4.75 -6.37 14.28
CA PHE A 74 -4.06 -6.78 13.06
C PHE A 74 -3.91 -5.57 12.15
N ILE A 75 -2.68 -5.23 11.80
CA ILE A 75 -2.35 -4.07 10.97
C ILE A 75 -1.53 -4.55 9.78
N ARG A 76 -1.88 -4.11 8.57
CA ARG A 76 -1.01 -4.18 7.40
C ARG A 76 -0.52 -2.78 7.08
N SER A 77 0.79 -2.58 7.18
CA SER A 77 1.41 -1.29 6.90
C SER A 77 2.35 -1.36 5.70
N HIS A 78 2.21 -0.40 4.81
CA HIS A 78 3.13 -0.19 3.71
C HIS A 78 4.35 0.57 4.24
N ALA A 79 5.55 0.06 3.94
CA ALA A 79 6.82 0.70 4.26
C ALA A 79 7.48 1.16 2.96
N ASP A 80 7.64 2.47 2.79
CA ASP A 80 8.29 3.00 1.60
C ASP A 80 9.76 2.56 1.54
N VAL A 81 10.11 1.87 0.45
CA VAL A 81 11.46 1.39 0.19
C VAL A 81 12.20 2.24 -0.86
N THR A 82 11.57 3.27 -1.43
CA THR A 82 12.26 4.21 -2.33
C THR A 82 13.18 5.17 -1.55
N ASP A 83 13.99 4.58 -0.70
CA ASP A 83 15.11 5.12 0.07
C ASP A 83 16.17 4.02 0.20
N PRO A 84 17.37 4.15 -0.41
CA PRO A 84 18.40 3.11 -0.37
C PRO A 84 18.87 2.74 1.05
N LYS A 85 18.61 3.60 2.03
CA LYS A 85 18.86 3.28 3.45
C LYS A 85 17.80 2.35 4.03
N LEU A 86 16.64 2.20 3.37
CA LEU A 86 15.47 1.43 3.82
C LEU A 86 15.03 1.82 5.24
N THR A 87 15.05 3.11 5.53
CA THR A 87 14.82 3.65 6.88
C THR A 87 13.42 3.31 7.40
N SER A 88 12.39 3.52 6.58
CA SER A 88 10.99 3.16 6.89
C SER A 88 10.85 1.66 7.17
N LEU A 89 11.40 0.84 6.29
CA LEU A 89 11.30 -0.62 6.44
C LEU A 89 11.98 -1.12 7.71
N LYS A 90 13.21 -0.66 8.00
CA LYS A 90 13.93 -1.01 9.22
C LYS A 90 13.14 -0.65 10.47
N ALA A 91 12.58 0.57 10.50
CA ALA A 91 11.78 1.03 11.62
C ALA A 91 10.57 0.14 11.87
N LEU A 92 9.85 -0.25 10.81
CA LEU A 92 8.64 -1.06 10.95
C LEU A 92 8.96 -2.54 11.26
N LEU A 93 10.06 -3.10 10.73
CA LEU A 93 10.52 -4.44 11.10
C LEU A 93 10.90 -4.53 12.58
N GLU A 94 11.60 -3.52 13.11
CA GLU A 94 11.90 -3.45 14.54
C GLU A 94 10.63 -3.32 15.37
N LEU A 95 9.67 -2.49 14.98
CA LEU A 95 8.39 -2.35 15.67
C LEU A 95 7.56 -3.63 15.66
N LYS A 96 7.54 -4.35 14.54
CA LYS A 96 6.88 -5.64 14.42
C LYS A 96 7.38 -6.62 15.48
N GLU A 97 8.68 -6.69 15.69
CA GLU A 97 9.27 -7.56 16.72
C GLU A 97 9.03 -7.04 18.13
N GLU A 98 9.19 -5.73 18.36
CA GLU A 98 8.96 -5.11 19.68
C GLU A 98 7.53 -5.27 20.19
N LEU A 99 6.53 -5.26 19.29
CA LEU A 99 5.10 -5.24 19.64
C LEU A 99 4.38 -6.56 19.37
N LYS A 100 5.08 -7.63 19.01
CA LYS A 100 4.51 -8.91 18.58
C LYS A 100 3.53 -9.55 19.58
N ASP A 101 3.69 -9.27 20.86
CA ASP A 101 2.82 -9.80 21.92
C ASP A 101 1.52 -8.97 22.11
N ALA A 102 1.44 -7.79 21.49
CA ALA A 102 0.33 -6.86 21.65
C ALA A 102 -0.48 -6.67 20.35
N VAL A 103 0.19 -6.65 19.20
CA VAL A 103 -0.43 -6.42 17.88
C VAL A 103 0.33 -7.20 16.82
N THR A 104 -0.39 -7.76 15.86
CA THR A 104 0.22 -8.39 14.67
C THR A 104 0.39 -7.35 13.57
N ILE A 105 1.63 -7.16 13.09
CA ILE A 105 1.93 -6.23 12.01
C ILE A 105 2.44 -7.02 10.81
N GLN A 106 1.75 -6.90 9.66
CA GLN A 106 2.26 -7.30 8.35
C GLN A 106 2.86 -6.08 7.66
N ILE A 107 4.02 -6.26 7.03
CA ILE A 107 4.76 -5.19 6.37
C ILE A 107 4.81 -5.45 4.88
N VAL A 108 4.38 -4.46 4.10
CA VAL A 108 4.49 -4.43 2.65
C VAL A 108 5.77 -3.69 2.27
N SER A 109 6.65 -4.32 1.51
CA SER A 109 7.79 -3.66 0.86
C SER A 109 7.25 -2.84 -0.31
N PHE A 110 7.11 -1.52 -0.14
CA PHE A 110 6.30 -0.65 -0.99
C PHE A 110 7.14 0.41 -1.71
N PRO A 111 7.17 0.42 -3.06
CA PRO A 111 7.94 1.38 -3.83
C PRO A 111 7.11 2.64 -4.12
N GLN A 112 7.01 3.58 -3.16
CA GLN A 112 6.15 4.78 -3.26
C GLN A 112 6.39 5.60 -4.53
N GLU A 113 7.62 5.67 -5.02
CA GLU A 113 7.97 6.44 -6.21
C GLU A 113 8.09 5.57 -7.49
N GLY A 114 7.54 4.35 -7.45
CA GLY A 114 7.54 3.40 -8.56
C GLY A 114 8.67 2.37 -8.49
N MET A 115 8.48 1.27 -9.19
CA MET A 115 9.50 0.22 -9.33
C MET A 115 10.53 0.57 -10.40
N TYR A 116 10.06 1.17 -11.50
CA TYR A 116 10.87 1.47 -12.68
C TYR A 116 11.04 2.95 -12.93
N SER A 117 10.21 3.78 -12.31
CA SER A 117 10.31 5.23 -12.37
C SER A 117 11.28 5.80 -11.33
N TYR A 118 11.50 5.08 -10.24
CA TYR A 118 12.46 5.47 -9.22
C TYR A 118 13.89 5.04 -9.62
N GLU A 119 14.82 5.97 -9.45
CA GLU A 119 16.26 5.72 -9.58
C GLU A 119 16.98 6.29 -8.34
N GLY A 120 17.59 5.41 -7.60
CA GLY A 120 18.37 5.76 -6.41
C GLY A 120 19.72 6.41 -6.77
N PRO A 121 20.41 6.99 -5.79
CA PRO A 121 21.65 7.75 -6.00
C PRO A 121 22.83 6.89 -6.53
N HIS A 122 22.74 5.58 -6.47
CA HIS A 122 23.75 4.65 -7.00
C HIS A 122 23.20 3.78 -8.12
N GLY A 123 22.04 4.12 -8.67
CA GLY A 123 21.39 3.40 -9.76
C GLY A 123 20.48 2.26 -9.29
N GLU A 124 20.13 2.19 -8.00
CA GLU A 124 19.16 1.21 -7.51
C GLU A 124 17.77 1.53 -8.08
N SER A 125 17.09 0.54 -8.64
CA SER A 125 15.68 0.65 -9.02
C SER A 125 14.77 0.41 -7.81
N GLY A 126 13.53 0.91 -7.88
CA GLY A 126 12.52 0.57 -6.88
C GLY A 126 12.27 -0.94 -6.78
N ALA A 127 12.39 -1.67 -7.89
CA ALA A 127 12.25 -3.13 -7.90
C ALA A 127 13.37 -3.83 -7.10
N ASP A 128 14.62 -3.36 -7.22
CA ASP A 128 15.75 -3.89 -6.42
C ASP A 128 15.51 -3.67 -4.92
N LEU A 129 15.02 -2.48 -4.55
CA LEU A 129 14.73 -2.13 -3.17
C LEU A 129 13.54 -2.90 -2.60
N VAL A 130 12.50 -3.15 -3.42
CA VAL A 130 11.40 -4.05 -3.03
C VAL A 130 11.93 -5.45 -2.74
N GLU A 131 12.75 -6.00 -3.63
CA GLU A 131 13.33 -7.33 -3.43
C GLU A 131 14.22 -7.40 -2.19
N GLU A 132 15.01 -6.36 -1.94
CA GLU A 132 15.83 -6.29 -0.72
C GLU A 132 14.95 -6.26 0.54
N GLY A 133 13.84 -5.51 0.51
CA GLY A 133 12.87 -5.49 1.59
C GLY A 133 12.27 -6.86 1.90
N LEU A 134 11.99 -7.67 0.88
CA LEU A 134 11.53 -9.05 1.07
C LEU A 134 12.59 -9.95 1.73
N LYS A 135 13.85 -9.80 1.33
CA LYS A 135 14.98 -10.51 1.95
C LYS A 135 15.18 -10.13 3.42
N MET A 136 14.91 -8.87 3.77
CA MET A 136 14.96 -8.38 5.15
C MET A 136 13.80 -8.87 6.01
N GLY A 137 12.71 -9.38 5.44
CA GLY A 137 11.61 -9.97 6.20
C GLY A 137 10.25 -9.30 6.04
N ALA A 138 10.06 -8.44 5.01
CA ALA A 138 8.73 -7.96 4.65
C ALA A 138 7.80 -9.14 4.29
N ASP A 139 6.52 -8.99 4.59
CA ASP A 139 5.50 -10.04 4.44
C ASP A 139 4.84 -10.03 3.06
N CYS A 140 4.79 -8.85 2.43
CA CYS A 140 4.07 -8.61 1.18
C CYS A 140 4.95 -7.87 0.18
N VAL A 141 4.71 -8.15 -1.10
CA VAL A 141 5.24 -7.36 -2.23
C VAL A 141 4.27 -6.23 -2.51
N GLY A 142 4.75 -5.00 -2.51
CA GLY A 142 4.01 -3.81 -2.89
C GLY A 142 4.19 -3.42 -4.35
N GLY A 143 3.41 -2.46 -4.80
CA GLY A 143 3.50 -1.83 -6.13
C GLY A 143 2.57 -0.62 -6.22
N ILE A 144 2.83 0.26 -7.18
CA ILE A 144 2.03 1.46 -7.47
C ILE A 144 2.05 1.75 -8.98
N PRO A 145 1.42 0.89 -9.81
CA PRO A 145 1.58 0.93 -11.26
C PRO A 145 1.08 2.21 -11.91
N HIS A 146 0.07 2.87 -11.34
CA HIS A 146 -0.49 4.12 -11.86
C HIS A 146 0.40 5.36 -11.61
N PHE A 147 1.41 5.24 -10.76
CA PHE A 147 2.41 6.28 -10.50
C PHE A 147 3.66 6.14 -11.37
N GLU A 148 3.82 5.03 -12.07
CA GLU A 148 4.94 4.85 -12.99
C GLU A 148 4.88 5.89 -14.14
N GLN A 149 6.05 6.24 -14.69
CA GLN A 149 6.19 7.29 -15.72
C GLN A 149 5.37 7.00 -16.99
N CYS A 150 5.14 5.74 -17.31
CA CYS A 150 4.34 5.32 -18.45
C CYS A 150 3.59 4.01 -18.16
N ARG A 151 2.62 3.72 -19.02
CA ARG A 151 1.79 2.51 -18.93
C ARG A 151 2.63 1.24 -18.96
N GLU A 152 3.61 1.18 -19.83
CA GLU A 152 4.47 0.02 -20.00
C GLU A 152 5.28 -0.29 -18.74
N PHE A 153 5.73 0.74 -18.01
CA PHE A 153 6.40 0.55 -16.72
C PHE A 153 5.42 0.03 -15.66
N GLY A 154 4.19 0.56 -15.67
CA GLY A 154 3.13 0.06 -14.78
C GLY A 154 2.77 -1.40 -15.05
N GLU A 155 2.65 -1.79 -16.33
CA GLU A 155 2.42 -3.19 -16.70
C GLU A 155 3.60 -4.08 -16.31
N HIS A 156 4.84 -3.61 -16.53
CA HIS A 156 6.04 -4.34 -16.13
C HIS A 156 6.13 -4.52 -14.63
N SER A 157 5.79 -3.50 -13.85
CA SER A 157 5.77 -3.59 -12.39
C SER A 157 4.79 -4.66 -11.90
N MET A 158 3.63 -4.85 -12.54
CA MET A 158 2.67 -5.90 -12.18
C MET A 158 3.24 -7.31 -12.40
N HIS A 159 3.97 -7.53 -13.50
CA HIS A 159 4.67 -8.81 -13.72
C HIS A 159 5.72 -9.05 -12.62
N THR A 160 6.53 -8.04 -12.31
CA THR A 160 7.57 -8.12 -11.28
C THR A 160 6.98 -8.41 -9.88
N VAL A 161 5.85 -7.79 -9.53
CA VAL A 161 5.14 -8.06 -8.27
C VAL A 161 4.80 -9.55 -8.15
N VAL A 162 4.22 -10.15 -9.21
CA VAL A 162 3.82 -11.57 -9.20
C VAL A 162 5.03 -12.49 -9.18
N ASP A 163 6.09 -12.15 -9.92
CA ASP A 163 7.33 -12.92 -9.96
C ASP A 163 8.05 -12.93 -8.62
N LEU A 164 8.18 -11.75 -7.96
CA LEU A 164 8.77 -11.64 -6.63
C LEU A 164 7.95 -12.38 -5.57
N ALA A 165 6.62 -12.25 -5.61
CA ALA A 165 5.74 -12.96 -4.70
C ALA A 165 5.87 -14.48 -4.84
N SER A 166 5.97 -14.96 -6.08
CA SER A 166 6.19 -16.39 -6.36
C SER A 166 7.58 -16.85 -5.90
N LYS A 167 8.63 -16.05 -6.16
CA LYS A 167 10.01 -16.35 -5.81
C LYS A 167 10.22 -16.47 -4.30
N TYR A 168 9.59 -15.61 -3.52
CA TYR A 168 9.78 -15.53 -2.06
C TYR A 168 8.61 -16.10 -1.25
N ASP A 169 7.60 -16.67 -1.91
CA ASP A 169 6.36 -17.16 -1.28
C ASP A 169 5.67 -16.11 -0.41
N LYS A 170 5.49 -14.89 -0.96
CA LYS A 170 4.94 -13.74 -0.24
C LYS A 170 3.52 -13.41 -0.67
N LEU A 171 2.83 -12.62 0.15
CA LEU A 171 1.59 -11.97 -0.21
C LEU A 171 1.85 -10.81 -1.17
N ILE A 172 0.80 -10.33 -1.82
CA ILE A 172 0.82 -9.15 -2.69
C ILE A 172 -0.18 -8.12 -2.15
N ASP A 173 0.23 -6.87 -2.07
CA ASP A 173 -0.65 -5.74 -1.80
C ASP A 173 -0.24 -4.52 -2.62
N VAL A 174 -1.00 -4.20 -3.64
CA VAL A 174 -0.70 -3.16 -4.63
C VAL A 174 -1.64 -1.97 -4.43
N HIS A 175 -1.07 -0.75 -4.34
CA HIS A 175 -1.85 0.47 -4.58
C HIS A 175 -2.27 0.46 -6.04
N CYS A 176 -3.46 -0.05 -6.31
CA CYS A 176 -3.90 -0.36 -7.65
C CYS A 176 -4.93 0.66 -8.12
N ASP A 177 -4.63 1.35 -9.23
CA ASP A 177 -5.58 2.27 -9.85
C ASP A 177 -6.14 3.35 -8.90
N GLU A 178 -5.29 3.87 -8.00
CA GLU A 178 -5.62 4.96 -7.07
C GLU A 178 -5.55 6.32 -7.78
N THR A 179 -6.41 6.49 -8.75
CA THR A 179 -6.47 7.68 -9.60
C THR A 179 -7.88 7.91 -10.11
N ASP A 180 -8.16 9.14 -10.55
CA ASP A 180 -9.41 9.52 -11.20
C ASP A 180 -9.46 9.09 -12.68
N ASP A 181 -8.33 8.67 -13.27
CA ASP A 181 -8.27 8.25 -14.68
C ASP A 181 -8.97 6.90 -14.91
N PRO A 182 -10.08 6.85 -15.66
CA PRO A 182 -10.80 5.61 -15.97
C PRO A 182 -10.00 4.66 -16.87
N ASN A 183 -8.88 5.11 -17.44
CA ASN A 183 -7.99 4.29 -18.24
C ASN A 183 -6.88 3.63 -17.42
N SER A 184 -6.76 3.94 -16.13
CA SER A 184 -5.97 3.16 -15.20
C SER A 184 -6.68 1.84 -14.96
N ARG A 185 -6.13 0.73 -15.46
CA ARG A 185 -6.76 -0.60 -15.51
C ARG A 185 -5.79 -1.71 -15.11
N TYR A 186 -4.88 -1.40 -14.19
CA TYR A 186 -3.88 -2.37 -13.73
C TYR A 186 -4.49 -3.49 -12.87
N VAL A 187 -5.65 -3.25 -12.26
CA VAL A 187 -6.41 -4.30 -11.56
C VAL A 187 -6.80 -5.44 -12.50
N GLU A 188 -7.06 -5.16 -13.77
CA GLU A 188 -7.33 -6.18 -14.79
C GLU A 188 -6.10 -7.06 -15.01
N LEU A 189 -4.94 -6.45 -15.26
CA LEU A 189 -3.68 -7.18 -15.47
C LEU A 189 -3.28 -7.98 -14.22
N LEU A 190 -3.31 -7.36 -13.04
CA LEU A 190 -3.01 -8.02 -11.77
C LEU A 190 -3.90 -9.25 -11.55
N SER A 191 -5.20 -9.11 -11.82
CA SER A 191 -6.16 -10.22 -11.69
C SER A 191 -5.89 -11.35 -12.68
N ALA A 192 -5.53 -11.02 -13.92
CA ALA A 192 -5.20 -12.02 -14.94
C ALA A 192 -3.92 -12.79 -14.59
N LEU A 193 -2.91 -12.09 -14.08
CA LEU A 193 -1.66 -12.70 -13.62
C LEU A 193 -1.90 -13.59 -12.41
N ALA A 194 -2.65 -13.10 -11.41
CA ALA A 194 -3.01 -13.85 -10.21
C ALA A 194 -3.82 -15.13 -10.53
N TYR A 195 -4.76 -15.02 -11.47
CA TYR A 195 -5.55 -16.17 -11.96
C TYR A 195 -4.66 -17.22 -12.62
N LYS A 196 -3.78 -16.81 -13.54
CA LYS A 196 -2.86 -17.72 -14.23
C LYS A 196 -1.89 -18.41 -13.28
N ALA A 197 -1.40 -17.68 -12.28
CA ALA A 197 -0.49 -18.21 -11.28
C ALA A 197 -1.20 -19.03 -10.16
N GLY A 198 -2.53 -19.00 -10.08
CA GLY A 198 -3.30 -19.69 -9.04
C GLY A 198 -3.11 -19.12 -7.63
N ILE A 199 -2.74 -17.84 -7.52
CA ILE A 199 -2.38 -17.18 -6.25
C ILE A 199 -3.37 -16.09 -5.81
N GLY A 200 -4.56 -16.03 -6.41
CA GLY A 200 -5.49 -14.92 -6.18
C GLY A 200 -5.80 -14.65 -4.71
N SER A 201 -5.95 -15.68 -3.88
CA SER A 201 -6.18 -15.51 -2.43
C SER A 201 -5.03 -14.81 -1.68
N LYS A 202 -3.83 -14.74 -2.28
CA LYS A 202 -2.66 -14.03 -1.75
C LYS A 202 -2.56 -12.59 -2.24
N VAL A 203 -3.45 -12.15 -3.15
CA VAL A 203 -3.39 -10.86 -3.82
C VAL A 203 -4.44 -9.91 -3.26
N THR A 204 -4.02 -8.71 -2.91
CA THR A 204 -4.88 -7.58 -2.54
C THR A 204 -4.64 -6.44 -3.52
N ALA A 205 -5.72 -5.91 -4.11
CA ALA A 205 -5.73 -4.65 -4.82
C ALA A 205 -6.32 -3.58 -3.88
N SER A 206 -5.48 -2.64 -3.46
CA SER A 206 -5.87 -1.54 -2.60
C SER A 206 -6.35 -0.35 -3.42
N HIS A 207 -7.32 0.39 -2.92
CA HIS A 207 -7.96 1.57 -3.50
C HIS A 207 -8.87 1.29 -4.70
N THR A 208 -8.34 1.01 -5.86
CA THR A 208 -9.06 0.77 -7.14
C THR A 208 -10.06 1.88 -7.50
N CYS A 209 -9.71 3.14 -7.22
CA CYS A 209 -10.60 4.32 -7.36
C CYS A 209 -11.06 4.55 -8.78
N SER A 210 -10.24 4.23 -9.80
CA SER A 210 -10.58 4.37 -11.22
C SER A 210 -11.85 3.60 -11.62
N LEU A 211 -12.19 2.53 -10.89
CA LEU A 211 -13.42 1.77 -11.12
C LEU A 211 -14.69 2.58 -10.90
N GLY A 212 -14.64 3.63 -10.07
CA GLY A 212 -15.76 4.56 -9.88
C GLY A 212 -16.13 5.36 -11.15
N SER A 213 -15.18 5.48 -12.10
CA SER A 213 -15.37 6.14 -13.41
C SER A 213 -15.43 5.18 -14.59
N ALA A 214 -15.32 3.87 -14.33
CA ALA A 214 -15.33 2.86 -15.39
C ALA A 214 -16.70 2.78 -16.08
N ASP A 215 -16.71 2.58 -17.39
CA ASP A 215 -17.94 2.32 -18.13
C ASP A 215 -18.53 0.94 -17.78
N ASN A 216 -19.84 0.81 -17.91
CA ASN A 216 -20.58 -0.39 -17.55
C ASN A 216 -20.13 -1.62 -18.34
N ALA A 217 -19.72 -1.48 -19.59
CA ALA A 217 -19.30 -2.62 -20.42
C ALA A 217 -17.96 -3.18 -19.93
N TYR A 218 -17.01 -2.31 -19.64
CA TYR A 218 -15.72 -2.70 -19.05
C TYR A 218 -15.91 -3.33 -17.66
N PHE A 219 -16.68 -2.67 -16.79
CA PHE A 219 -16.91 -3.17 -15.43
C PHE A 219 -17.58 -4.54 -15.43
N PHE A 220 -18.57 -4.75 -16.30
CA PHE A 220 -19.22 -6.06 -16.46
C PHE A 220 -18.24 -7.15 -16.91
N HIS A 221 -17.35 -6.84 -17.86
CA HIS A 221 -16.31 -7.77 -18.31
C HIS A 221 -15.32 -8.05 -17.17
N LEU A 222 -14.80 -7.02 -16.52
CA LEU A 222 -13.83 -7.12 -15.44
C LEU A 222 -14.34 -7.98 -14.28
N THR A 223 -15.61 -7.82 -13.87
CA THR A 223 -16.18 -8.58 -12.73
C THR A 223 -16.14 -10.09 -12.93
N LYS A 224 -16.14 -10.59 -14.16
CA LYS A 224 -15.98 -12.03 -14.44
C LYS A 224 -14.56 -12.49 -14.13
N LEU A 225 -13.57 -11.68 -14.51
CA LEU A 225 -12.17 -11.97 -14.23
C LEU A 225 -11.88 -11.88 -12.72
N LEU A 226 -12.35 -10.84 -12.04
CA LEU A 226 -12.19 -10.66 -10.60
C LEU A 226 -12.74 -11.84 -9.81
N LYS A 227 -13.95 -12.30 -10.17
CA LYS A 227 -14.56 -13.50 -9.55
C LYS A 227 -13.75 -14.76 -9.80
N ALA A 228 -13.22 -14.95 -11.01
CA ALA A 228 -12.41 -16.12 -11.34
C ALA A 228 -11.04 -16.08 -10.66
N ALA A 229 -10.44 -14.90 -10.53
CA ALA A 229 -9.14 -14.71 -9.91
C ALA A 229 -9.16 -14.82 -8.38
N HIS A 230 -10.31 -14.58 -7.74
CA HIS A 230 -10.47 -14.61 -6.28
C HIS A 230 -9.50 -13.67 -5.54
N ILE A 231 -9.19 -12.49 -6.11
CA ILE A 231 -8.38 -11.47 -5.44
C ILE A 231 -9.16 -10.76 -4.35
N ASN A 232 -8.46 -10.15 -3.41
CA ASN A 232 -9.01 -9.34 -2.33
C ASN A 232 -8.92 -7.86 -2.68
N PHE A 233 -9.77 -7.05 -2.04
CA PHE A 233 -9.76 -5.60 -2.14
C PHE A 233 -9.62 -4.98 -0.76
N ALA A 234 -8.80 -3.93 -0.65
CA ALA A 234 -8.76 -3.06 0.50
C ALA A 234 -9.28 -1.67 0.10
N CYS A 235 -10.37 -1.24 0.74
CA CYS A 235 -10.97 0.07 0.50
C CYS A 235 -10.61 1.01 1.65
N ALA A 236 -10.12 2.20 1.32
CA ALA A 236 -9.79 3.26 2.26
C ALA A 236 -10.69 4.50 2.05
N PRO A 237 -12.00 4.43 2.40
CA PRO A 237 -12.97 5.47 1.99
C PRO A 237 -12.62 6.85 2.53
N THR A 238 -12.10 6.97 3.75
CA THR A 238 -11.75 8.25 4.35
C THR A 238 -10.58 8.93 3.66
N GLU A 239 -9.65 8.18 3.13
CA GLU A 239 -8.53 8.66 2.35
C GLU A 239 -8.95 8.98 0.91
N ASN A 240 -9.57 8.01 0.24
CA ASN A 240 -9.91 8.14 -1.17
C ASN A 240 -10.95 9.25 -1.43
N LEU A 241 -11.93 9.45 -0.55
CA LEU A 241 -12.85 10.59 -0.62
C LEU A 241 -12.14 11.94 -0.42
N TYR A 242 -10.97 11.97 0.20
CA TYR A 242 -10.16 13.18 0.33
C TYR A 242 -9.24 13.40 -0.87
N LEU A 243 -8.56 12.37 -1.35
CA LEU A 243 -7.52 12.48 -2.38
C LEU A 243 -8.05 12.44 -3.81
N GLN A 244 -9.11 11.67 -4.08
CA GLN A 244 -9.70 11.53 -5.42
C GLN A 244 -10.90 12.46 -5.62
N GLY A 245 -11.33 12.63 -6.88
CA GLY A 245 -12.42 13.53 -7.27
C GLY A 245 -12.03 15.01 -7.29
N ARG A 246 -10.75 15.35 -7.09
CA ARG A 246 -10.27 16.73 -7.07
C ARG A 246 -10.10 17.33 -8.47
N GLN A 247 -9.87 16.47 -9.44
CA GLN A 247 -9.63 16.86 -10.85
C GLN A 247 -10.72 16.35 -11.78
N ASP A 248 -11.77 15.75 -11.24
CA ASP A 248 -12.89 15.19 -11.99
C ASP A 248 -14.20 15.86 -11.61
N THR A 249 -15.19 15.74 -12.50
CA THR A 249 -16.56 16.25 -12.34
C THR A 249 -17.37 15.38 -11.40
N PHE A 250 -17.02 14.10 -11.26
CA PHE A 250 -17.75 13.14 -10.44
C PHE A 250 -16.98 12.79 -9.18
N PRO A 251 -17.65 12.76 -8.01
CA PRO A 251 -17.04 12.25 -6.80
C PRO A 251 -16.75 10.74 -6.94
N LYS A 252 -15.69 10.30 -6.33
CA LYS A 252 -15.26 8.89 -6.30
C LYS A 252 -15.66 8.23 -4.99
#